data_72d389ddf533e37f635c0db59dc74a74
#
_entry.id   72d389ddf533e37f635c0db59dc74a74
#
_cell.length_a   1.000
_cell.length_b   1.000
_cell.length_c   1.000
_cell.angle_alpha   90.00
_cell.angle_beta   90.00
_cell.angle_gamma   90.00
#
_symmetry.space_group_name_H-M   'P 1'
#
loop_
_entity.id
_entity.type
_entity.pdbx_description
1 polymer ?
#
loop_
_entity_poly.entity_id
_entity_poly.type
_entity_poly.pdbx_seq_one_letter_code
_entity_poly.pdbx_strand_id
1 'polypeptide(L)'
;MLAPSRLGPYFAKMAIREILEVPDSRLKIVSTVVEPHEFGPDLVTLVDDMFETMYDAPGIGLAAIQVGVPKRVLVIDLQPDDPDAPPVECGHDHEHGHEHTHTATKKEPRVFINPVILDPAGELSTYQEGCLSVPEIYADVDRPVTCRVRYQDLEGNTHEEALDGLMATCLQHEMDHLEGILFIDHLSRLKRAMVLKKLEKIRRIA
;
A
#
# COMPACT_ATOMS: atom_id res chain seq x y z
N MET A 1 -30.31 -6.64 21.15
CA MET A 1 -29.64 -7.97 21.16
C MET A 1 -28.75 -8.03 19.95
N LEU A 2 -27.47 -7.77 20.11
CA LEU A 2 -26.46 -7.84 19.05
C LEU A 2 -26.03 -9.31 18.94
N ALA A 3 -26.13 -9.87 17.75
CA ALA A 3 -25.65 -11.22 17.46
C ALA A 3 -24.12 -11.24 17.51
N PRO A 4 -23.48 -12.29 18.09
CA PRO A 4 -22.02 -12.40 18.10
C PRO A 4 -21.53 -12.76 16.71
N SER A 5 -20.55 -11.99 16.21
CA SER A 5 -19.78 -12.28 15.02
C SER A 5 -19.12 -13.65 15.15
N ARG A 6 -19.48 -14.59 14.27
CA ARG A 6 -18.84 -15.90 14.15
C ARG A 6 -17.51 -15.74 13.36
N LEU A 7 -16.46 -15.31 14.02
CA LEU A 7 -15.10 -15.57 13.59
C LEU A 7 -14.75 -16.98 14.06
N GLY A 8 -14.92 -17.98 13.20
CA GLY A 8 -14.40 -19.31 13.41
C GLY A 8 -12.87 -19.32 13.30
N PRO A 9 -12.15 -20.31 13.92
CA PRO A 9 -10.70 -20.34 13.93
C PRO A 9 -10.16 -20.84 12.60
N TYR A 10 -10.10 -19.99 11.59
CA TYR A 10 -9.23 -20.18 10.43
C TYR A 10 -7.92 -19.44 10.74
N PHE A 11 -7.05 -20.03 11.53
CA PHE A 11 -5.63 -19.70 11.54
C PHE A 11 -5.00 -20.30 10.27
N ALA A 12 -5.32 -19.76 9.10
CA ALA A 12 -4.43 -19.90 7.96
C ALA A 12 -3.10 -19.25 8.42
N LYS A 13 -2.00 -20.01 8.30
CA LYS A 13 -0.67 -19.49 8.63
C LYS A 13 -0.41 -18.35 7.65
N MET A 14 -0.54 -17.10 8.11
CA MET A 14 -0.22 -15.90 7.33
C MET A 14 1.22 -16.04 6.84
N ALA A 15 1.44 -15.77 5.57
CA ALA A 15 2.74 -15.91 4.93
C ALA A 15 3.22 -14.56 4.41
N ILE A 16 4.46 -14.22 4.74
CA ILE A 16 5.15 -13.10 4.07
C ILE A 16 5.43 -13.54 2.64
N ARG A 17 4.95 -12.75 1.67
CA ARG A 17 5.15 -12.99 0.24
C ARG A 17 6.36 -12.21 -0.27
N GLU A 18 7.02 -12.73 -1.30
CA GLU A 18 8.05 -11.99 -2.00
C GLU A 18 7.47 -10.76 -2.70
N ILE A 19 8.05 -9.58 -2.42
CA ILE A 19 7.70 -8.35 -3.12
C ILE A 19 8.50 -8.28 -4.43
N LEU A 20 7.79 -8.10 -5.53
CA LEU A 20 8.40 -7.90 -6.84
C LEU A 20 9.03 -6.50 -6.92
N GLU A 21 10.26 -6.43 -7.39
CA GLU A 21 10.97 -5.17 -7.55
C GLU A 21 11.29 -4.88 -9.03
N VAL A 22 11.33 -3.59 -9.38
CA VAL A 22 11.80 -3.15 -10.70
C VAL A 22 13.20 -3.73 -10.97
N PRO A 23 13.46 -4.33 -12.17
CA PRO A 23 12.69 -4.27 -13.41
C PRO A 23 11.78 -5.49 -13.68
N ASP A 24 11.21 -6.14 -12.68
CA ASP A 24 10.34 -7.29 -12.92
C ASP A 24 9.16 -6.88 -13.83
N SER A 25 9.03 -7.57 -14.97
CA SER A 25 8.02 -7.26 -15.98
C SER A 25 6.58 -7.51 -15.50
N ARG A 26 6.40 -8.35 -14.47
CA ARG A 26 5.08 -8.62 -13.88
C ARG A 26 4.45 -7.36 -13.28
N LEU A 27 5.26 -6.41 -12.80
CA LEU A 27 4.79 -5.10 -12.31
C LEU A 27 4.13 -4.24 -13.39
N LYS A 28 4.22 -4.61 -14.66
CA LYS A 28 3.62 -3.90 -15.80
C LYS A 28 2.33 -4.57 -16.32
N ILE A 29 1.88 -5.61 -15.64
CA ILE A 29 0.64 -6.30 -15.99
C ILE A 29 -0.54 -5.49 -15.45
N VAL A 30 -1.54 -5.22 -16.29
CA VAL A 30 -2.81 -4.63 -15.84
C VAL A 30 -3.61 -5.70 -15.10
N SER A 31 -3.99 -5.38 -13.87
CA SER A 31 -4.71 -6.29 -12.97
C SER A 31 -6.17 -6.48 -13.41
N THR A 32 -6.63 -7.73 -13.33
CA THR A 32 -8.02 -8.08 -13.66
C THR A 32 -8.94 -7.92 -12.47
N VAL A 33 -10.22 -7.71 -12.71
CA VAL A 33 -11.25 -7.67 -11.65
C VAL A 33 -11.30 -8.97 -10.87
N VAL A 34 -11.66 -8.88 -9.60
CA VAL A 34 -12.05 -10.03 -8.79
C VAL A 34 -13.51 -10.33 -9.12
N GLU A 35 -13.76 -11.50 -9.71
CA GLU A 35 -15.10 -11.91 -10.10
C GLU A 35 -15.92 -12.36 -8.89
N PRO A 36 -17.28 -12.33 -8.95
CA PRO A 36 -18.14 -12.72 -7.82
C PRO A 36 -17.83 -14.09 -7.21
N HIS A 37 -17.40 -15.05 -8.02
CA HIS A 37 -17.08 -16.41 -7.57
C HIS A 37 -15.68 -16.52 -6.90
N GLU A 38 -14.86 -15.47 -6.98
CA GLU A 38 -13.53 -15.40 -6.37
C GLU A 38 -13.58 -14.81 -4.94
N PHE A 39 -14.71 -14.22 -4.53
CA PHE A 39 -14.91 -13.80 -3.14
C PHE A 39 -15.06 -15.02 -2.25
N GLY A 40 -14.07 -15.26 -1.39
CA GLY A 40 -14.04 -16.43 -0.53
C GLY A 40 -12.73 -16.57 0.24
N PRO A 41 -12.47 -17.75 0.83
CA PRO A 41 -11.32 -17.97 1.72
C PRO A 41 -9.97 -17.68 1.09
N ASP A 42 -9.80 -17.94 -0.21
CA ASP A 42 -8.53 -17.71 -0.90
C ASP A 42 -8.23 -16.20 -1.03
N LEU A 43 -9.27 -15.39 -1.27
CA LEU A 43 -9.15 -13.93 -1.30
C LEU A 43 -8.84 -13.37 0.09
N VAL A 44 -9.48 -13.89 1.13
CA VAL A 44 -9.18 -13.53 2.53
C VAL A 44 -7.72 -13.85 2.85
N THR A 45 -7.26 -15.06 2.51
CA THR A 45 -5.86 -15.46 2.73
C THR A 45 -4.89 -14.56 1.98
N LEU A 46 -5.20 -14.18 0.73
CA LEU A 46 -4.37 -13.25 -0.04
C LEU A 46 -4.26 -11.89 0.67
N VAL A 47 -5.38 -11.35 1.15
CA VAL A 47 -5.43 -10.05 1.84
C VAL A 47 -4.66 -10.09 3.16
N ASP A 48 -4.81 -11.16 3.94
CA ASP A 48 -4.07 -11.37 5.19
C ASP A 48 -2.55 -11.44 4.93
N ASP A 49 -2.12 -12.22 3.94
CA ASP A 49 -0.72 -12.29 3.52
C ASP A 49 -0.19 -10.94 3.03
N MET A 50 -1.02 -10.16 2.31
CA MET A 50 -0.64 -8.82 1.84
C MET A 50 -0.41 -7.87 3.02
N PHE A 51 -1.26 -7.88 4.04
CA PHE A 51 -1.05 -7.06 5.23
C PHE A 51 0.23 -7.45 5.97
N GLU A 52 0.45 -8.74 6.22
CA GLU A 52 1.68 -9.21 6.87
C GLU A 52 2.93 -8.82 6.07
N THR A 53 2.89 -8.99 4.75
CA THR A 53 3.99 -8.60 3.85
C THR A 53 4.24 -7.08 3.91
N MET A 54 3.17 -6.28 3.89
CA MET A 54 3.26 -4.83 3.97
C MET A 54 3.86 -4.35 5.30
N TYR A 55 3.45 -4.95 6.41
CA TYR A 55 3.97 -4.60 7.73
C TYR A 55 5.43 -5.04 7.92
N ASP A 56 5.80 -6.21 7.41
CA ASP A 56 7.20 -6.70 7.45
C ASP A 56 8.15 -5.78 6.67
N ALA A 57 7.68 -5.22 5.57
CA ALA A 57 8.43 -4.31 4.70
C ALA A 57 8.27 -2.81 5.06
N PRO A 58 7.92 -2.43 6.29
CA PRO A 58 7.38 -1.18 6.83
C PRO A 58 6.70 -0.26 5.79
N GLY A 59 5.72 -0.83 5.07
CA GLY A 59 4.89 -0.11 4.11
C GLY A 59 3.58 0.38 4.70
N ILE A 60 2.92 1.30 3.99
CA ILE A 60 1.58 1.83 4.32
C ILE A 60 0.53 1.46 3.27
N GLY A 61 0.95 0.87 2.14
CA GLY A 61 0.11 0.38 1.06
C GLY A 61 0.79 -0.77 0.32
N LEU A 62 -0.02 -1.64 -0.28
CA LEU A 62 0.46 -2.74 -1.12
C LEU A 62 -0.65 -3.18 -2.08
N ALA A 63 -0.34 -3.27 -3.37
CA ALA A 63 -1.22 -3.84 -4.39
C ALA A 63 -0.88 -5.31 -4.66
N ALA A 64 -1.88 -6.13 -4.95
CA ALA A 64 -1.70 -7.57 -5.15
C ALA A 64 -0.72 -7.93 -6.26
N ILE A 65 -0.59 -7.08 -7.29
CA ILE A 65 0.39 -7.29 -8.36
C ILE A 65 1.84 -7.23 -7.85
N GLN A 66 2.12 -6.47 -6.78
CA GLN A 66 3.46 -6.40 -6.20
C GLN A 66 3.88 -7.70 -5.51
N VAL A 67 2.93 -8.56 -5.17
CA VAL A 67 3.18 -9.93 -4.68
C VAL A 67 2.86 -10.99 -5.76
N GLY A 68 2.86 -10.58 -7.03
CA GLY A 68 2.72 -11.47 -8.19
C GLY A 68 1.30 -11.92 -8.50
N VAL A 69 0.26 -11.33 -7.89
CA VAL A 69 -1.14 -11.65 -8.12
C VAL A 69 -1.81 -10.54 -8.93
N PRO A 70 -2.10 -10.74 -10.24
CA PRO A 70 -2.64 -9.70 -11.12
C PRO A 70 -4.16 -9.53 -10.94
N LYS A 71 -4.59 -9.21 -9.70
CA LYS A 71 -5.99 -8.94 -9.31
C LYS A 71 -6.13 -7.52 -8.79
N ARG A 72 -7.30 -6.93 -9.02
CA ARG A 72 -7.62 -5.59 -8.52
C ARG A 72 -7.93 -5.62 -7.02
N VAL A 73 -6.89 -5.83 -6.24
CA VAL A 73 -6.91 -5.85 -4.78
C VAL A 73 -5.76 -4.99 -4.29
N LEU A 74 -6.02 -4.12 -3.32
CA LEU A 74 -5.00 -3.37 -2.62
C LEU A 74 -5.34 -3.25 -1.13
N VAL A 75 -4.33 -3.14 -0.31
CA VAL A 75 -4.41 -2.92 1.13
C VAL A 75 -3.71 -1.64 1.51
N ILE A 76 -4.26 -0.91 2.47
CA ILE A 76 -3.69 0.33 3.01
C ILE A 76 -3.86 0.33 4.53
N ASP A 77 -2.80 0.70 5.22
CA ASP A 77 -2.84 1.05 6.63
C ASP A 77 -1.83 2.17 6.88
N LEU A 78 -2.31 3.37 7.13
CA LEU A 78 -1.45 4.55 7.34
C LEU A 78 -0.74 4.50 8.69
N GLN A 79 -1.17 3.62 9.59
CA GLN A 79 -0.59 3.42 10.92
C GLN A 79 -0.37 4.76 11.65
N PRO A 80 -1.45 5.57 11.85
CA PRO A 80 -1.33 6.84 12.51
C PRO A 80 -0.79 6.68 13.94
N ASP A 81 -0.13 7.71 14.45
CA ASP A 81 0.30 7.73 15.85
C ASP A 81 -0.88 7.45 16.76
N ASP A 82 -0.69 6.57 17.74
CA ASP A 82 -1.70 6.29 18.77
C ASP A 82 -1.56 7.32 19.91
N PRO A 83 -2.47 8.29 20.04
CA PRO A 83 -2.38 9.32 21.07
C PRO A 83 -2.56 8.76 22.50
N ASP A 84 -3.14 7.56 22.63
CA ASP A 84 -3.42 6.91 23.91
C ASP A 84 -2.32 5.90 24.30
N ALA A 85 -1.35 5.64 23.40
CA ALA A 85 -0.29 4.70 23.67
C ALA A 85 0.75 5.29 24.65
N PRO A 86 1.26 4.48 25.58
CA PRO A 86 2.37 4.91 26.42
C PRO A 86 3.62 5.20 25.57
N PRO A 87 4.45 6.19 25.95
CA PRO A 87 5.69 6.45 25.26
C PRO A 87 6.56 5.19 25.17
N VAL A 88 7.04 4.87 23.98
CA VAL A 88 7.98 3.75 23.79
C VAL A 88 9.38 4.26 24.09
N GLU A 89 9.98 3.81 25.19
CA GLU A 89 11.38 4.08 25.53
C GLU A 89 12.28 3.31 24.57
N CYS A 90 12.89 3.99 23.62
CA CYS A 90 13.91 3.41 22.75
C CYS A 90 15.22 3.29 23.55
N GLY A 91 15.54 2.07 24.00
CA GLY A 91 16.77 1.75 24.71
C GLY A 91 18.01 1.72 23.81
N HIS A 92 18.31 2.80 23.09
CA HIS A 92 19.56 2.97 22.38
C HIS A 92 20.25 4.25 22.88
N ASP A 93 21.35 4.05 23.59
CA ASP A 93 22.31 5.10 23.97
C ASP A 93 22.93 5.73 22.70
N HIS A 94 22.35 6.83 22.24
CA HIS A 94 23.00 7.72 21.29
C HIS A 94 23.36 9.03 21.96
N GLU A 95 24.66 9.29 22.05
CA GLU A 95 25.31 10.49 22.61
C GLU A 95 25.02 11.80 21.85
N HIS A 96 23.81 12.02 21.35
CA HIS A 96 23.37 13.34 20.83
C HIS A 96 21.89 13.53 21.13
N GLY A 97 21.62 14.40 22.11
CA GLY A 97 20.34 14.67 22.74
C GLY A 97 19.24 15.21 21.81
N HIS A 98 18.62 14.32 21.06
CA HIS A 98 17.28 14.50 20.55
C HIS A 98 16.44 13.32 21.02
N GLU A 99 15.60 13.58 22.03
CA GLU A 99 14.56 12.64 22.46
C GLU A 99 13.57 12.45 21.31
N HIS A 100 13.74 11.40 20.54
CA HIS A 100 12.70 10.92 19.64
C HIS A 100 11.79 9.96 20.42
N THR A 101 10.72 10.51 20.98
CA THR A 101 9.62 9.69 21.49
C THR A 101 8.90 9.09 20.30
N HIS A 102 9.10 7.80 20.05
CA HIS A 102 8.25 7.07 19.12
C HIS A 102 6.94 6.77 19.84
N THR A 103 5.84 7.32 19.37
CA THR A 103 4.50 6.89 19.75
C THR A 103 4.20 5.54 19.08
N ALA A 104 3.56 4.62 19.80
CA ALA A 104 3.06 3.41 19.16
C ALA A 104 2.03 3.81 18.09
N THR A 105 2.02 3.09 16.98
CA THR A 105 1.07 3.37 15.90
C THR A 105 -0.19 2.54 16.08
N LYS A 106 -1.34 3.12 15.76
CA LYS A 106 -2.63 2.43 15.73
C LYS A 106 -2.81 1.77 14.37
N LYS A 107 -3.12 0.46 14.35
CA LYS A 107 -3.47 -0.21 13.11
C LYS A 107 -4.91 0.10 12.71
N GLU A 108 -5.09 0.59 11.48
CA GLU A 108 -6.38 0.85 10.85
C GLU A 108 -6.41 0.24 9.43
N PRO A 109 -6.32 -1.12 9.33
CA PRO A 109 -6.19 -1.80 8.05
C PRO A 109 -7.43 -1.61 7.20
N ARG A 110 -7.23 -1.30 5.93
CA ARG A 110 -8.27 -1.09 4.93
C ARG A 110 -8.00 -1.92 3.68
N VAL A 111 -9.03 -2.56 3.17
CA VAL A 111 -9.00 -3.37 1.95
C VAL A 111 -9.85 -2.71 0.88
N PHE A 112 -9.35 -2.68 -0.35
CA PHE A 112 -10.07 -2.15 -1.50
C PHE A 112 -10.03 -3.19 -2.63
N ILE A 113 -11.16 -3.78 -2.94
CA ILE A 113 -11.30 -4.76 -4.02
C ILE A 113 -12.05 -4.10 -5.16
N ASN A 114 -11.56 -4.28 -6.39
CA ASN A 114 -12.12 -3.66 -7.59
C ASN A 114 -12.28 -2.13 -7.47
N PRO A 115 -11.30 -1.39 -6.92
CA PRO A 115 -11.45 0.05 -6.72
C PRO A 115 -11.56 0.80 -8.05
N VAL A 116 -12.39 1.85 -8.04
CA VAL A 116 -12.58 2.79 -9.16
C VAL A 116 -12.63 4.21 -8.60
N ILE A 117 -11.75 5.10 -9.05
CA ILE A 117 -11.84 6.52 -8.74
C ILE A 117 -12.96 7.11 -9.59
N LEU A 118 -13.94 7.74 -8.92
CA LEU A 118 -15.11 8.34 -9.55
C LEU A 118 -14.85 9.79 -9.95
N ASP A 119 -14.33 10.58 -9.02
CA ASP A 119 -14.09 12.01 -9.19
C ASP A 119 -12.71 12.36 -8.57
N PRO A 120 -11.64 12.44 -9.36
CA PRO A 120 -10.39 13.05 -8.89
C PRO A 120 -10.58 14.57 -8.75
N ALA A 121 -10.07 15.14 -7.66
CA ALA A 121 -10.12 16.59 -7.47
C ALA A 121 -9.22 17.32 -8.47
N GLY A 122 -9.62 18.55 -8.84
CA GLY A 122 -8.82 19.37 -9.76
C GLY A 122 -7.55 19.97 -9.14
N GLU A 123 -7.50 20.12 -7.80
CA GLU A 123 -6.31 20.61 -7.09
C GLU A 123 -5.30 19.49 -6.90
N LEU A 124 -4.02 19.81 -7.14
CA LEU A 124 -2.91 18.87 -6.96
C LEU A 124 -2.12 19.21 -5.71
N SER A 125 -1.61 18.19 -5.02
CA SER A 125 -0.56 18.32 -4.03
C SER A 125 0.63 17.46 -4.39
N THR A 126 1.81 17.90 -3.99
CA THR A 126 3.06 17.18 -4.20
C THR A 126 3.39 16.40 -2.94
N TYR A 127 3.58 15.07 -3.09
CA TYR A 127 4.10 14.22 -2.03
C TYR A 127 5.41 13.56 -2.47
N GLN A 128 6.32 13.39 -1.52
CA GLN A 128 7.51 12.57 -1.73
C GLN A 128 7.11 11.10 -1.58
N GLU A 129 6.91 10.42 -2.70
CA GLU A 129 6.52 9.02 -2.73
C GLU A 129 7.73 8.09 -2.73
N GLY A 130 7.57 6.95 -2.05
CA GLY A 130 8.40 5.75 -2.15
C GLY A 130 7.52 4.55 -2.50
N CYS A 131 8.12 3.42 -2.83
CA CYS A 131 7.41 2.20 -3.18
C CYS A 131 8.22 0.97 -2.80
N LEU A 132 7.58 -0.03 -2.21
CA LEU A 132 8.22 -1.31 -1.86
C LEU A 132 8.80 -2.03 -3.09
N SER A 133 8.22 -1.82 -4.27
CA SER A 133 8.73 -2.34 -5.55
C SER A 133 9.86 -1.51 -6.16
N VAL A 134 10.22 -0.36 -5.56
CA VAL A 134 11.28 0.55 -6.02
C VAL A 134 12.14 0.96 -4.82
N PRO A 135 12.89 0.04 -4.21
CA PRO A 135 13.56 0.24 -2.93
C PRO A 135 14.56 1.41 -2.97
N GLU A 136 14.68 2.13 -1.84
CA GLU A 136 15.62 3.23 -1.61
C GLU A 136 15.47 4.44 -2.56
N ILE A 137 14.37 4.53 -3.29
CA ILE A 137 14.05 5.64 -4.18
C ILE A 137 12.83 6.38 -3.67
N TYR A 138 12.99 7.69 -3.59
CA TYR A 138 11.90 8.63 -3.26
C TYR A 138 11.90 9.74 -4.30
N ALA A 139 10.72 10.20 -4.69
CA ALA A 139 10.57 11.32 -5.61
C ALA A 139 9.24 12.04 -5.40
N ASP A 140 9.23 13.32 -5.72
CA ASP A 140 8.04 14.16 -5.68
C ASP A 140 7.11 13.79 -6.85
N VAL A 141 5.86 13.47 -6.50
CA VAL A 141 4.77 13.17 -7.43
C VAL A 141 3.58 14.08 -7.13
N ASP A 142 3.00 14.65 -8.18
CA ASP A 142 1.79 15.46 -8.07
C ASP A 142 0.56 14.57 -8.22
N ARG A 143 -0.33 14.62 -7.23
CA ARG A 143 -1.61 13.90 -7.25
C ARG A 143 -2.77 14.79 -6.84
N PRO A 144 -4.00 14.51 -7.31
CA PRO A 144 -5.21 15.11 -6.77
C PRO A 144 -5.26 15.00 -5.24
N VAL A 145 -5.54 16.13 -4.57
CA VAL A 145 -5.57 16.22 -3.08
C VAL A 145 -6.69 15.39 -2.47
N THR A 146 -7.77 15.16 -3.23
CA THR A 146 -8.92 14.35 -2.82
C THR A 146 -9.36 13.47 -3.97
N CYS A 147 -10.03 12.36 -3.66
CA CYS A 147 -10.71 11.55 -4.65
C CYS A 147 -11.93 10.88 -4.01
N ARG A 148 -12.94 10.57 -4.83
CA ARG A 148 -14.03 9.71 -4.42
C ARG A 148 -13.83 8.33 -5.04
N VAL A 149 -13.81 7.29 -4.21
CA VAL A 149 -13.55 5.92 -4.62
C VAL A 149 -14.79 5.06 -4.40
N ARG A 150 -15.09 4.18 -5.36
CA ARG A 150 -16.01 3.05 -5.21
C ARG A 150 -15.18 1.78 -5.16
N TYR A 151 -15.47 0.89 -4.22
CA TYR A 151 -14.77 -0.38 -4.07
C TYR A 151 -15.67 -1.43 -3.43
N GLN A 152 -15.21 -2.66 -3.37
CA GLN A 152 -15.88 -3.76 -2.65
C GLN A 152 -15.04 -4.16 -1.44
N ASP A 153 -15.73 -4.60 -0.37
CA ASP A 153 -15.10 -5.26 0.79
C ASP A 153 -14.91 -6.77 0.53
N LEU A 154 -14.38 -7.50 1.53
CA LEU A 154 -14.17 -8.95 1.45
C LEU A 154 -15.45 -9.77 1.31
N GLU A 155 -16.59 -9.22 1.70
CA GLU A 155 -17.92 -9.81 1.56
C GLU A 155 -18.55 -9.50 0.18
N GLY A 156 -17.89 -8.66 -0.64
CA GLY A 156 -18.37 -8.23 -1.94
C GLY A 156 -19.36 -7.07 -1.89
N ASN A 157 -19.59 -6.45 -0.71
CA ASN A 157 -20.45 -5.27 -0.60
C ASN A 157 -19.75 -4.05 -1.22
N THR A 158 -20.53 -3.25 -1.93
CA THR A 158 -20.02 -2.03 -2.56
C THR A 158 -20.08 -0.84 -1.62
N HIS A 159 -18.98 -0.11 -1.52
CA HIS A 159 -18.81 1.11 -0.75
C HIS A 159 -18.42 2.28 -1.65
N GLU A 160 -18.81 3.48 -1.28
CA GLU A 160 -18.32 4.73 -1.86
C GLU A 160 -17.94 5.68 -0.74
N GLU A 161 -16.76 6.30 -0.87
CA GLU A 161 -16.32 7.30 0.09
C GLU A 161 -15.43 8.36 -0.56
N ALA A 162 -15.33 9.49 0.10
CA ALA A 162 -14.38 10.55 -0.24
C ALA A 162 -13.13 10.38 0.63
N LEU A 163 -11.98 10.43 0.01
CA LEU A 163 -10.67 10.36 0.65
C LEU A 163 -9.91 11.65 0.42
N ASP A 164 -9.08 12.04 1.39
CA ASP A 164 -8.21 13.21 1.32
C ASP A 164 -6.80 12.92 1.86
N GLY A 165 -5.92 13.90 1.75
CA GLY A 165 -4.58 13.87 2.31
C GLY A 165 -3.76 12.64 1.90
N LEU A 166 -3.05 12.05 2.88
CA LEU A 166 -2.17 10.91 2.64
C LEU A 166 -2.95 9.66 2.20
N MET A 167 -4.20 9.47 2.68
CA MET A 167 -5.03 8.34 2.27
C MET A 167 -5.39 8.42 0.78
N ALA A 168 -5.77 9.60 0.28
CA ALA A 168 -6.04 9.81 -1.14
C ALA A 168 -4.78 9.60 -1.99
N THR A 169 -3.62 10.07 -1.54
CA THR A 169 -2.34 9.87 -2.22
C THR A 169 -1.98 8.39 -2.28
N CYS A 170 -2.05 7.69 -1.14
CA CYS A 170 -1.72 6.27 -1.05
C CYS A 170 -2.65 5.42 -1.93
N LEU A 171 -3.98 5.65 -1.87
CA LEU A 171 -4.92 4.94 -2.73
C LEU A 171 -4.57 5.13 -4.22
N GLN A 172 -4.28 6.34 -4.65
CA GLN A 172 -3.93 6.61 -6.06
C GLN A 172 -2.61 5.96 -6.47
N HIS A 173 -1.64 5.89 -5.55
CA HIS A 173 -0.39 5.17 -5.76
C HIS A 173 -0.65 3.67 -5.96
N GLU A 174 -1.44 3.04 -5.08
CA GLU A 174 -1.75 1.62 -5.19
C GLU A 174 -2.62 1.30 -6.41
N MET A 175 -3.50 2.22 -6.82
CA MET A 175 -4.28 2.07 -8.05
C MET A 175 -3.43 2.14 -9.31
N ASP A 176 -2.37 2.92 -9.34
CA ASP A 176 -1.41 2.92 -10.44
C ASP A 176 -0.81 1.52 -10.65
N HIS A 177 -0.47 0.82 -9.56
CA HIS A 177 0.02 -0.57 -9.65
C HIS A 177 -0.99 -1.50 -10.34
N LEU A 178 -2.29 -1.30 -10.12
CA LEU A 178 -3.33 -2.11 -10.79
C LEU A 178 -3.37 -1.86 -12.30
N GLU A 179 -2.89 -0.72 -12.77
CA GLU A 179 -2.77 -0.35 -14.19
C GLU A 179 -1.35 -0.58 -14.77
N GLY A 180 -0.47 -1.24 -14.00
CA GLY A 180 0.92 -1.48 -14.39
C GLY A 180 1.79 -0.21 -14.42
N ILE A 181 1.39 0.82 -13.71
CA ILE A 181 2.09 2.10 -13.56
C ILE A 181 2.84 2.12 -12.24
N LEU A 182 4.02 2.69 -12.21
CA LEU A 182 4.82 2.92 -11.00
C LEU A 182 4.96 4.44 -10.78
N PHE A 183 5.15 4.86 -9.53
CA PHE A 183 5.33 6.31 -9.26
C PHE A 183 6.47 6.94 -10.06
N ILE A 184 7.51 6.18 -10.40
CA ILE A 184 8.61 6.64 -11.26
C ILE A 184 8.20 6.92 -12.71
N ASP A 185 7.05 6.42 -13.16
CA ASP A 185 6.50 6.69 -14.50
C ASP A 185 5.90 8.10 -14.59
N HIS A 186 5.54 8.73 -13.45
CA HIS A 186 5.12 10.13 -13.37
C HIS A 186 6.30 11.11 -13.47
N LEU A 187 7.53 10.63 -13.31
CA LEU A 187 8.71 11.49 -13.38
C LEU A 187 9.04 11.89 -14.83
N SER A 188 9.72 13.04 -14.97
CA SER A 188 10.30 13.39 -16.26
C SER A 188 11.22 12.29 -16.78
N ARG A 189 11.32 12.16 -18.11
CA ARG A 189 12.17 11.15 -18.76
C ARG A 189 13.61 11.11 -18.20
N LEU A 190 14.18 12.29 -17.93
CA LEU A 190 15.52 12.39 -17.37
C LEU A 190 15.60 11.86 -15.94
N LYS A 191 14.68 12.30 -15.06
CA LYS A 191 14.62 11.84 -13.66
C LYS A 191 14.42 10.32 -13.61
N ARG A 192 13.48 9.79 -14.39
CA ARG A 192 13.23 8.34 -14.48
C ARG A 192 14.48 7.56 -14.90
N ALA A 193 15.20 8.02 -15.92
CA ALA A 193 16.45 7.37 -16.36
C ALA A 193 17.51 7.35 -15.26
N MET A 194 17.64 8.43 -14.49
CA MET A 194 18.56 8.52 -13.36
C MET A 194 18.17 7.51 -12.24
N VAL A 195 16.88 7.39 -11.93
CA VAL A 195 16.36 6.43 -10.96
C VAL A 195 16.70 5.00 -11.37
N LEU A 196 16.37 4.61 -12.61
CA LEU A 196 16.66 3.26 -13.11
C LEU A 196 18.16 2.93 -13.05
N LYS A 197 19.03 3.89 -13.40
CA LYS A 197 20.48 3.72 -13.27
C LYS A 197 20.94 3.58 -11.82
N LYS A 198 20.31 4.31 -10.85
CA LYS A 198 20.60 4.16 -9.42
C LYS A 198 20.21 2.76 -8.94
N LEU A 199 19.02 2.27 -9.30
CA LEU A 199 18.56 0.92 -8.95
C LEU A 199 19.48 -0.18 -9.50
N GLU A 200 19.94 -0.07 -10.75
CA GLU A 200 20.92 -0.99 -11.30
C GLU A 200 22.22 -1.02 -10.49
N LYS A 201 22.68 0.15 -10.01
CA LYS A 201 23.89 0.24 -9.18
C LYS A 201 23.69 -0.43 -7.82
N ILE A 202 22.56 -0.17 -7.14
CA ILE A 202 22.23 -0.77 -5.84
C ILE A 202 22.27 -2.31 -5.96
N ARG A 203 21.61 -2.88 -6.97
CA ARG A 203 21.57 -4.32 -7.19
C ARG A 203 22.92 -4.99 -7.49
N ARG A 204 23.88 -4.25 -8.00
CA ARG A 204 25.24 -4.80 -8.25
C ARG A 204 26.08 -4.87 -6.98
N ILE A 205 25.64 -4.20 -5.91
CA ILE A 205 26.36 -4.10 -4.63
C ILE A 205 25.76 -5.04 -3.58
N ALA A 206 24.45 -5.33 -3.68
CA ALA A 206 23.76 -6.34 -2.87
C ALA A 206 24.04 -7.76 -3.37
#